data_0b9fb53705e4f4be94ed3d63f1db2d68
#
_entry.id   0b9fb53705e4f4be94ed3d63f1db2d68
#
_cell.length_a   1.000
_cell.length_b   1.000
_cell.length_c   1.000
_cell.angle_alpha   90.00
_cell.angle_beta   90.00
_cell.angle_gamma   90.00
#
_symmetry.space_group_name_H-M   'P 1'
#
loop_
_entity.id
_entity.type
_entity.pdbx_description
1 polymer ?
#
loop_
_entity_poly.entity_id
_entity_poly.type
_entity_poly.pdbx_seq_one_letter_code
_entity_poly.pdbx_strand_id
1 'polypeptide(L)'
;RGLGDVYKRQNGKRIVFRGVNRHEFSATYGRSVTKEEMEWDVKFLKEHNFNSVRTSHYPNASYFYELCDEYGLYMIDETNLETHGTWQRMGAVEEKDVTIPNGRPEFLEIILDRAKSMLERDKNHPSIVIWSCGNESYGGENLYKMSQYFRDRDNTRLVHYEGVFWDRRFNDTSDMESRMYAKVPEIREFLDNNPEKPFILCEYTHAMGNSNGGMDRYIELEDEYEMYQ
;
A
#
# COMPACT_ATOMS: atom_id res chain seq x y z
N ARG A 1 -6.73 16.49 14.62
CA ARG A 1 -7.40 15.23 14.25
C ARG A 1 -7.69 14.48 15.54
N GLY A 2 -8.97 14.37 15.93
CA GLY A 2 -9.35 13.54 17.07
C GLY A 2 -9.29 12.06 16.66
N LEU A 3 -8.91 11.20 17.59
CA LEU A 3 -8.89 9.73 17.48
C LEU A 3 -10.26 9.10 17.12
N GLY A 4 -11.27 9.90 16.79
CA GLY A 4 -12.62 9.46 16.47
C GLY A 4 -12.94 9.28 14.98
N ASP A 5 -12.04 9.65 14.05
CA ASP A 5 -12.27 9.52 12.60
C ASP A 5 -11.23 8.57 11.98
N VAL A 6 -11.24 7.33 12.43
CA VAL A 6 -10.32 6.28 11.98
C VAL A 6 -10.70 5.74 10.60
N TYR A 7 -11.85 6.15 10.06
CA TYR A 7 -12.33 5.71 8.75
C TYR A 7 -11.76 6.58 7.64
N LYS A 8 -11.34 5.95 6.55
CA LYS A 8 -11.08 6.69 5.32
C LYS A 8 -12.38 7.28 4.82
N ARG A 9 -12.48 8.59 4.92
CA ARG A 9 -13.63 9.34 4.41
C ARG A 9 -13.17 10.39 3.42
N GLN A 10 -13.81 10.41 2.25
CA GLN A 10 -13.72 11.52 1.34
C GLN A 10 -15.03 12.30 1.38
N ASN A 11 -14.92 13.60 1.63
CA ASN A 11 -16.10 14.47 1.76
C ASN A 11 -17.13 13.94 2.77
N GLY A 12 -16.66 13.34 3.88
CA GLY A 12 -17.50 12.78 4.92
C GLY A 12 -18.12 11.40 4.63
N LYS A 13 -17.85 10.82 3.45
CA LYS A 13 -18.34 9.47 3.08
C LYS A 13 -17.22 8.44 3.23
N ARG A 14 -17.56 7.28 3.77
CA ARG A 14 -16.67 6.12 3.85
C ARG A 14 -16.20 5.73 2.44
N ILE A 15 -14.91 5.44 2.31
CA ILE A 15 -14.34 4.85 1.11
C ILE A 15 -13.95 3.42 1.42
N VAL A 16 -14.34 2.49 0.56
CA VAL A 16 -13.84 1.13 0.52
C VAL A 16 -13.00 0.99 -0.75
N PHE A 17 -11.78 0.48 -0.61
CA PHE A 17 -10.89 0.29 -1.74
C PHE A 17 -11.16 -1.05 -2.41
N ARG A 18 -11.73 -1.01 -3.60
CA ARG A 18 -11.82 -2.15 -4.52
C ARG A 18 -10.76 -1.95 -5.58
N GLY A 19 -9.55 -2.37 -5.26
CA GLY A 19 -8.37 -2.02 -6.02
C GLY A 19 -7.57 -3.21 -6.50
N VAL A 20 -6.52 -2.88 -7.23
CA VAL A 20 -5.53 -3.82 -7.74
C VAL A 20 -4.12 -3.32 -7.42
N ASN A 21 -3.19 -4.26 -7.32
CA ASN A 21 -1.76 -3.98 -7.40
C ASN A 21 -1.35 -3.94 -8.87
N ARG A 22 -0.76 -2.84 -9.31
CA ARG A 22 -0.34 -2.65 -10.70
C ARG A 22 1.17 -2.59 -10.78
N HIS A 23 1.76 -3.56 -11.47
CA HIS A 23 3.12 -3.44 -11.97
C HIS A 23 3.14 -2.65 -13.28
N GLU A 24 4.06 -1.71 -13.39
CA GLU A 24 4.32 -0.99 -14.65
C GLU A 24 5.15 -1.88 -15.57
N PHE A 25 4.46 -2.74 -16.31
CA PHE A 25 5.07 -3.77 -17.15
C PHE A 25 4.23 -4.03 -18.40
N SER A 26 4.88 -4.01 -19.56
CA SER A 26 4.28 -4.38 -20.86
C SER A 26 4.70 -5.79 -21.25
N ALA A 27 3.77 -6.56 -21.78
CA ALA A 27 4.06 -7.89 -22.33
C ALA A 27 4.99 -7.82 -23.55
N THR A 28 5.01 -6.67 -24.25
CA THR A 28 5.82 -6.46 -25.46
C THR A 28 7.14 -5.72 -25.18
N TYR A 29 7.05 -4.68 -24.35
CA TYR A 29 8.17 -3.72 -24.16
C TYR A 29 8.81 -3.80 -22.77
N GLY A 30 8.40 -4.75 -21.94
CA GLY A 30 8.93 -4.92 -20.58
C GLY A 30 8.60 -3.71 -19.71
N ARG A 31 9.61 -3.09 -19.12
CA ARG A 31 9.43 -1.94 -18.21
C ARG A 31 9.14 -0.60 -18.93
N SER A 32 9.11 -0.59 -20.25
CA SER A 32 8.80 0.59 -21.06
C SER A 32 7.34 0.56 -21.52
N VAL A 33 6.43 0.86 -20.60
CA VAL A 33 4.98 0.88 -20.87
C VAL A 33 4.63 2.10 -21.72
N THR A 34 3.81 1.91 -22.76
CA THR A 34 3.36 2.98 -23.62
C THR A 34 2.19 3.76 -23.01
N LYS A 35 1.91 4.95 -23.56
CA LYS A 35 0.74 5.74 -23.12
C LYS A 35 -0.56 5.00 -23.39
N GLU A 36 -0.67 4.34 -24.53
CA GLU A 36 -1.83 3.57 -24.95
C GLU A 36 -2.11 2.40 -23.98
N GLU A 37 -1.05 1.72 -23.52
CA GLU A 37 -1.18 0.66 -22.52
C GLU A 37 -1.65 1.22 -21.16
N MET A 38 -1.12 2.36 -20.72
CA MET A 38 -1.55 3.02 -19.47
C MET A 38 -3.01 3.48 -19.56
N GLU A 39 -3.44 4.05 -20.69
CA GLU A 39 -4.83 4.41 -20.93
C GLU A 39 -5.75 3.19 -20.91
N TRP A 40 -5.30 2.09 -21.52
CA TRP A 40 -6.04 0.83 -21.51
C TRP A 40 -6.21 0.31 -20.09
N ASP A 41 -5.14 0.29 -19.29
CA ASP A 41 -5.19 -0.14 -17.89
C ASP A 41 -6.24 0.65 -17.09
N VAL A 42 -6.21 1.98 -17.17
CA VAL A 42 -7.14 2.84 -16.42
C VAL A 42 -8.58 2.65 -16.88
N LYS A 43 -8.83 2.60 -18.18
CA LYS A 43 -10.16 2.35 -18.75
C LYS A 43 -10.69 0.98 -18.32
N PHE A 44 -9.86 -0.06 -18.41
CA PHE A 44 -10.20 -1.40 -17.99
C PHE A 44 -10.60 -1.46 -16.50
N LEU A 45 -9.82 -0.83 -15.63
CA LEU A 45 -10.13 -0.77 -14.20
C LEU A 45 -11.49 -0.10 -13.96
N LYS A 46 -11.76 1.01 -14.61
CA LYS A 46 -13.04 1.73 -14.47
C LYS A 46 -14.22 0.94 -15.00
N GLU A 47 -14.09 0.29 -16.15
CA GLU A 47 -15.13 -0.56 -16.76
C GLU A 47 -15.49 -1.76 -15.90
N HIS A 48 -14.52 -2.25 -15.10
CA HIS A 48 -14.72 -3.38 -14.17
C HIS A 48 -15.00 -2.95 -12.72
N ASN A 49 -15.38 -1.68 -12.51
CA ASN A 49 -15.74 -1.12 -11.21
C ASN A 49 -14.64 -1.14 -10.13
N PHE A 50 -13.38 -1.19 -10.55
CA PHE A 50 -12.28 -0.88 -9.64
C PHE A 50 -12.22 0.62 -9.39
N ASN A 51 -11.94 0.99 -8.15
CA ASN A 51 -11.85 2.40 -7.74
C ASN A 51 -10.46 2.82 -7.26
N SER A 52 -9.55 1.88 -7.13
CA SER A 52 -8.22 2.15 -6.58
C SER A 52 -7.11 1.32 -7.20
N VAL A 53 -5.89 1.83 -7.09
CA VAL A 53 -4.68 1.18 -7.56
C VAL A 53 -3.54 1.44 -6.59
N ARG A 54 -2.73 0.40 -6.31
CA ARG A 54 -1.44 0.54 -5.64
C ARG A 54 -0.34 0.41 -6.68
N THR A 55 0.59 1.38 -6.69
CA THR A 55 1.74 1.35 -7.59
C THR A 55 2.77 0.36 -7.08
N SER A 56 2.51 -0.92 -7.25
CA SER A 56 3.34 -2.01 -6.75
C SER A 56 4.58 -2.22 -7.64
N HIS A 57 5.80 -2.14 -7.17
CA HIS A 57 6.24 -1.70 -5.84
C HIS A 57 7.24 -0.54 -6.04
N TYR A 58 6.83 0.47 -6.78
CA TYR A 58 7.62 1.63 -7.18
C TYR A 58 6.73 2.70 -7.82
N PRO A 59 7.13 3.97 -7.78
CA PRO A 59 6.41 5.04 -8.49
C PRO A 59 6.32 4.75 -9.99
N ASN A 60 5.15 4.96 -10.56
CA ASN A 60 4.88 4.75 -11.98
C ASN A 60 5.26 5.99 -12.82
N ALA A 61 5.10 5.91 -14.14
CA ALA A 61 5.26 7.05 -15.05
C ALA A 61 4.25 8.17 -14.73
N SER A 62 4.67 9.43 -14.82
CA SER A 62 3.82 10.59 -14.46
C SER A 62 2.48 10.60 -15.21
N TYR A 63 2.47 10.17 -16.46
CA TYR A 63 1.25 10.11 -17.26
C TYR A 63 0.18 9.17 -16.64
N PHE A 64 0.58 8.12 -15.96
CA PHE A 64 -0.37 7.24 -15.26
C PHE A 64 -1.10 7.94 -14.12
N TYR A 65 -0.40 8.84 -13.40
CA TYR A 65 -1.02 9.65 -12.34
C TYR A 65 -2.01 10.66 -12.91
N GLU A 66 -1.67 11.31 -14.04
CA GLU A 66 -2.58 12.22 -14.76
C GLU A 66 -3.87 11.49 -15.15
N LEU A 67 -3.76 10.26 -15.65
CA LEU A 67 -4.91 9.42 -15.97
C LEU A 67 -5.73 9.05 -14.72
N CYS A 68 -5.08 8.71 -13.60
CA CYS A 68 -5.79 8.42 -12.36
C CYS A 68 -6.54 9.65 -11.83
N ASP A 69 -5.97 10.85 -11.96
CA ASP A 69 -6.63 12.10 -11.62
C ASP A 69 -7.86 12.35 -12.51
N GLU A 70 -7.74 12.15 -13.82
CA GLU A 70 -8.80 12.36 -14.80
C GLU A 70 -9.95 11.37 -14.62
N TYR A 71 -9.64 10.09 -14.47
CA TYR A 71 -10.63 9.02 -14.38
C TYR A 71 -11.16 8.79 -12.95
N GLY A 72 -10.61 9.45 -11.94
CA GLY A 72 -11.04 9.36 -10.55
C GLY A 72 -10.73 7.99 -9.93
N LEU A 73 -9.50 7.49 -10.11
CA LEU A 73 -8.98 6.34 -9.36
C LEU A 73 -8.25 6.83 -8.12
N TYR A 74 -8.50 6.21 -6.97
CA TYR A 74 -7.69 6.43 -5.78
C TYR A 74 -6.34 5.72 -5.90
N MET A 75 -5.29 6.36 -5.42
CA MET A 75 -3.95 5.79 -5.50
C MET A 75 -3.31 5.61 -4.12
N ILE A 76 -2.67 4.45 -3.95
CA ILE A 76 -1.64 4.21 -2.96
C ILE A 76 -0.32 4.32 -3.71
N ASP A 77 0.39 5.42 -3.52
CA ASP A 77 1.67 5.66 -4.19
C ASP A 77 2.81 5.08 -3.35
N GLU A 78 3.59 4.17 -3.94
CA GLU A 78 4.53 3.35 -3.20
C GLU A 78 5.98 3.65 -3.53
N THR A 79 6.75 3.88 -2.48
CA THR A 79 8.19 4.07 -2.57
C THR A 79 8.87 2.81 -3.09
N ASN A 80 9.84 2.98 -3.99
CA ASN A 80 10.66 1.88 -4.51
C ASN A 80 11.58 1.35 -3.41
N LEU A 81 11.05 0.50 -2.55
CA LEU A 81 11.76 -0.17 -1.47
C LEU A 81 11.19 -1.56 -1.25
N GLU A 82 12.03 -2.56 -1.47
CA GLU A 82 11.72 -3.96 -1.19
C GLU A 82 13.00 -4.71 -0.82
N THR A 83 12.95 -5.45 0.30
CA THR A 83 14.12 -6.16 0.84
C THR A 83 13.78 -7.55 1.35
N HIS A 84 12.73 -8.16 0.81
CA HIS A 84 12.12 -9.42 1.22
C HIS A 84 13.15 -10.53 1.47
N GLY A 85 14.06 -10.77 0.54
CA GLY A 85 15.05 -11.84 0.63
C GLY A 85 16.06 -11.69 1.78
N THR A 86 16.06 -10.57 2.52
CA THR A 86 16.98 -10.36 3.65
C THR A 86 16.43 -10.89 4.98
N TRP A 87 15.11 -11.15 5.08
CA TRP A 87 14.47 -11.57 6.32
C TRP A 87 13.50 -12.75 6.17
N GLN A 88 12.96 -12.99 4.98
CA GLN A 88 12.10 -14.15 4.73
C GLN A 88 12.76 -15.09 3.74
N ARG A 89 12.95 -16.34 4.17
CA ARG A 89 13.47 -17.41 3.33
C ARG A 89 12.66 -18.67 3.57
N MET A 90 12.20 -19.31 2.50
CA MET A 90 11.48 -20.59 2.56
C MET A 90 10.28 -20.61 3.54
N GLY A 91 9.58 -19.45 3.65
CA GLY A 91 8.42 -19.31 4.55
C GLY A 91 8.75 -18.98 6.00
N ALA A 92 10.01 -19.00 6.40
CA ALA A 92 10.41 -18.56 7.73
C ALA A 92 10.54 -17.05 7.80
N VAL A 93 9.97 -16.43 8.84
CA VAL A 93 10.09 -15.00 9.12
C VAL A 93 11.12 -14.84 10.24
N GLU A 94 12.19 -14.11 9.95
CA GLU A 94 13.31 -13.99 10.88
C GLU A 94 14.06 -12.66 10.71
N GLU A 95 14.06 -11.84 11.78
CA GLU A 95 14.96 -10.69 11.84
C GLU A 95 16.40 -11.18 12.09
N LYS A 96 17.32 -10.74 11.25
CA LYS A 96 18.74 -11.09 11.31
C LYS A 96 19.60 -9.85 11.20
N ASP A 97 20.89 -9.99 11.55
CA ASP A 97 21.88 -8.92 11.37
C ASP A 97 21.99 -8.43 9.92
N VAL A 98 21.61 -9.26 8.96
CA VAL A 98 21.60 -8.93 7.53
C VAL A 98 20.29 -8.28 7.06
N THR A 99 19.26 -8.20 7.91
CA THR A 99 17.98 -7.59 7.58
C THR A 99 18.15 -6.11 7.31
N ILE A 100 17.68 -5.64 6.16
CA ILE A 100 17.75 -4.25 5.73
C ILE A 100 16.35 -3.73 5.35
N PRO A 101 16.08 -2.42 5.46
CA PRO A 101 16.93 -1.39 6.07
C PRO A 101 16.92 -1.43 7.62
N ASN A 102 15.90 -2.06 8.25
CA ASN A 102 15.74 -2.20 9.70
C ASN A 102 16.14 -0.91 10.46
N GLY A 103 16.97 -1.01 11.50
CA GLY A 103 17.54 0.14 12.23
C GLY A 103 18.96 0.52 11.79
N ARG A 104 19.42 0.04 10.65
CA ARG A 104 20.79 0.24 10.16
C ARG A 104 20.97 1.66 9.61
N PRO A 105 21.78 2.51 10.25
CA PRO A 105 21.85 3.94 9.92
C PRO A 105 22.37 4.22 8.51
N GLU A 106 23.18 3.35 7.94
CA GLU A 106 23.73 3.49 6.57
C GLU A 106 22.66 3.45 5.48
N PHE A 107 21.46 2.90 5.76
CA PHE A 107 20.36 2.85 4.80
C PHE A 107 19.38 4.01 4.93
N LEU A 108 19.42 4.77 6.02
CA LEU A 108 18.40 5.80 6.30
C LEU A 108 18.36 6.87 5.20
N GLU A 109 19.50 7.44 4.83
CA GLU A 109 19.55 8.48 3.79
C GLU A 109 19.05 7.97 2.45
N ILE A 110 19.37 6.73 2.09
CA ILE A 110 18.94 6.11 0.82
C ILE A 110 17.42 5.98 0.75
N ILE A 111 16.79 5.50 1.82
CA ILE A 111 15.32 5.33 1.81
C ILE A 111 14.59 6.65 1.89
N LEU A 112 15.13 7.63 2.64
CA LEU A 112 14.58 8.98 2.71
C LEU A 112 14.68 9.70 1.36
N ASP A 113 15.78 9.52 0.61
CA ASP A 113 15.92 10.07 -0.73
C ASP A 113 14.85 9.54 -1.68
N ARG A 114 14.55 8.24 -1.63
CA ARG A 114 13.48 7.61 -2.41
C ARG A 114 12.10 8.17 -2.06
N ALA A 115 11.80 8.27 -0.75
CA ALA A 115 10.56 8.85 -0.27
C ALA A 115 10.40 10.32 -0.70
N LYS A 116 11.48 11.10 -0.58
CA LYS A 116 11.53 12.50 -0.99
C LYS A 116 11.29 12.65 -2.50
N SER A 117 11.98 11.86 -3.30
CA SER A 117 11.86 11.90 -4.76
C SER A 117 10.45 11.60 -5.22
N MET A 118 9.79 10.59 -4.63
CA MET A 118 8.39 10.27 -4.91
C MET A 118 7.46 11.39 -4.48
N LEU A 119 7.53 11.80 -3.21
CA LEU A 119 6.62 12.82 -2.67
C LEU A 119 6.74 14.15 -3.43
N GLU A 120 7.96 14.65 -3.68
CA GLU A 120 8.15 15.94 -4.35
C GLU A 120 7.70 15.92 -5.82
N ARG A 121 7.78 14.78 -6.48
CA ARG A 121 7.25 14.58 -7.82
C ARG A 121 5.73 14.54 -7.85
N ASP A 122 5.12 13.78 -6.90
CA ASP A 122 3.75 13.31 -7.06
C ASP A 122 2.73 14.02 -6.15
N LYS A 123 3.17 14.83 -5.18
CA LYS A 123 2.32 15.49 -4.16
C LYS A 123 1.14 16.31 -4.71
N ASN A 124 1.20 16.74 -5.96
CA ASN A 124 0.14 17.55 -6.58
C ASN A 124 -0.96 16.72 -7.25
N HIS A 125 -0.85 15.39 -7.25
CA HIS A 125 -1.88 14.51 -7.79
C HIS A 125 -2.99 14.26 -6.77
N PRO A 126 -4.24 14.71 -7.02
CA PRO A 126 -5.36 14.52 -6.09
C PRO A 126 -5.83 13.07 -5.98
N SER A 127 -5.51 12.22 -6.95
CA SER A 127 -5.77 10.79 -6.92
C SER A 127 -5.04 10.07 -5.79
N ILE A 128 -3.85 10.55 -5.40
CA ILE A 128 -3.07 9.96 -4.31
C ILE A 128 -3.74 10.25 -2.98
N VAL A 129 -4.10 9.21 -2.25
CA VAL A 129 -4.76 9.30 -0.93
C VAL A 129 -3.91 8.70 0.20
N ILE A 130 -2.91 7.89 -0.15
CA ILE A 130 -2.01 7.21 0.77
C ILE A 130 -0.59 7.24 0.20
N TRP A 131 0.39 7.55 1.07
CA TRP A 131 1.81 7.33 0.83
C TRP A 131 2.22 5.98 1.42
N SER A 132 2.79 5.09 0.61
CA SER A 132 3.29 3.79 1.08
C SER A 132 4.81 3.81 1.22
N CYS A 133 5.31 3.34 2.35
CA CYS A 133 6.74 3.31 2.63
C CYS A 133 7.52 2.29 1.79
N GLY A 134 6.84 1.33 1.17
CA GLY A 134 7.46 0.27 0.37
C GLY A 134 6.75 -1.05 0.52
N ASN A 135 7.43 -2.11 0.11
CA ASN A 135 6.92 -3.47 0.08
C ASN A 135 7.88 -4.43 0.78
N GLU A 136 7.34 -5.40 1.49
CA GLU A 136 8.02 -6.59 2.01
C GLU A 136 9.44 -6.35 2.58
N SER A 137 9.63 -5.26 3.30
CA SER A 137 10.76 -5.05 4.20
C SER A 137 10.29 -5.31 5.63
N TYR A 138 11.11 -5.94 6.45
CA TYR A 138 10.71 -6.47 7.77
C TYR A 138 10.03 -5.44 8.68
N GLY A 139 10.43 -4.19 8.63
CA GLY A 139 10.03 -3.11 9.50
C GLY A 139 11.25 -2.40 10.08
N GLY A 140 11.10 -1.80 11.25
CA GLY A 140 12.20 -1.21 11.99
C GLY A 140 12.24 0.31 11.97
N GLU A 141 13.24 0.85 12.65
CA GLU A 141 13.36 2.28 12.94
C GLU A 141 13.48 3.15 11.68
N ASN A 142 14.16 2.66 10.65
CA ASN A 142 14.33 3.43 9.42
C ASN A 142 13.02 3.66 8.69
N LEU A 143 12.17 2.63 8.60
CA LEU A 143 10.82 2.76 8.01
C LEU A 143 9.91 3.65 8.87
N TYR A 144 10.04 3.59 10.19
CA TYR A 144 9.36 4.53 11.07
C TYR A 144 9.79 5.98 10.79
N LYS A 145 11.09 6.25 10.68
CA LYS A 145 11.60 7.60 10.32
C LYS A 145 11.11 8.05 8.94
N MET A 146 11.04 7.14 7.98
CA MET A 146 10.48 7.42 6.65
C MET A 146 8.99 7.80 6.74
N SER A 147 8.20 7.10 7.55
CA SER A 147 6.79 7.43 7.76
C SER A 147 6.61 8.81 8.41
N GLN A 148 7.48 9.17 9.36
CA GLN A 148 7.47 10.51 9.95
C GLN A 148 7.82 11.58 8.90
N TYR A 149 8.77 11.30 8.01
CA TYR A 149 9.09 12.21 6.90
C TYR A 149 7.85 12.52 6.04
N PHE A 150 7.07 11.51 5.66
CA PHE A 150 5.82 11.74 4.92
C PHE A 150 4.84 12.61 5.69
N ARG A 151 4.61 12.33 6.98
CA ARG A 151 3.69 13.10 7.83
C ARG A 151 4.12 14.55 8.05
N ASP A 152 5.42 14.78 8.16
CA ASP A 152 5.98 16.14 8.34
C ASP A 152 5.83 16.97 7.07
N ARG A 153 5.88 16.34 5.89
CA ARG A 153 5.80 17.00 4.59
C ARG A 153 4.39 17.11 4.05
N ASP A 154 3.56 16.13 4.34
CA ASP A 154 2.15 16.07 3.93
C ASP A 154 1.28 15.50 5.05
N ASN A 155 0.64 16.38 5.80
CA ASN A 155 -0.27 16.01 6.88
C ASN A 155 -1.72 15.77 6.41
N THR A 156 -1.96 15.74 5.11
CA THR A 156 -3.31 15.60 4.52
C THR A 156 -3.60 14.16 4.10
N ARG A 157 -2.56 13.39 3.77
CA ARG A 157 -2.66 12.00 3.33
C ARG A 157 -2.23 11.03 4.44
N LEU A 158 -2.72 9.81 4.33
CA LEU A 158 -2.35 8.74 5.25
C LEU A 158 -1.02 8.10 4.84
N VAL A 159 -0.36 7.45 5.80
CA VAL A 159 0.85 6.68 5.56
C VAL A 159 0.57 5.20 5.80
N HIS A 160 1.01 4.37 4.86
CA HIS A 160 0.82 2.94 4.84
C HIS A 160 2.15 2.19 4.95
N TYR A 161 2.14 1.12 5.71
CA TYR A 161 3.19 0.10 5.67
C TYR A 161 2.72 -1.23 6.28
N GLU A 162 2.87 -2.35 5.57
CA GLU A 162 2.43 -3.67 6.02
C GLU A 162 3.44 -4.37 6.95
N GLY A 163 4.73 -4.07 6.81
CA GLY A 163 5.79 -4.71 7.57
C GLY A 163 5.73 -4.48 9.09
N VAL A 164 4.87 -3.56 9.56
CA VAL A 164 4.56 -3.40 10.99
C VAL A 164 3.93 -4.67 11.59
N PHE A 165 3.34 -5.53 10.79
CA PHE A 165 2.82 -6.81 11.23
C PHE A 165 3.92 -7.72 11.83
N TRP A 166 5.12 -7.64 11.28
CA TRP A 166 6.28 -8.40 11.71
C TRP A 166 7.09 -7.72 12.82
N ASP A 167 7.03 -6.38 12.91
CA ASP A 167 7.78 -5.59 13.89
C ASP A 167 6.87 -4.57 14.62
N ARG A 168 6.21 -5.02 15.66
CA ARG A 168 5.28 -4.21 16.44
C ARG A 168 5.93 -3.12 17.29
N ARG A 169 7.26 -3.08 17.40
CA ARG A 169 8.00 -2.02 18.09
C ARG A 169 7.72 -0.65 17.45
N PHE A 170 7.45 -0.64 16.15
CA PHE A 170 7.21 0.55 15.34
C PHE A 170 5.81 0.56 14.71
N ASN A 171 4.80 0.18 15.49
CA ASN A 171 3.42 0.07 15.00
C ASN A 171 2.87 1.38 14.40
N ASP A 172 3.37 2.53 14.85
CA ASP A 172 2.97 3.85 14.36
C ASP A 172 3.60 4.25 13.01
N THR A 173 4.35 3.36 12.39
CA THR A 173 4.80 3.53 11.00
C THR A 173 3.61 3.61 10.05
N SER A 174 2.54 2.86 10.31
CA SER A 174 1.33 2.85 9.47
C SER A 174 0.11 3.41 10.21
N ASP A 175 -0.73 4.16 9.49
CA ASP A 175 -2.01 4.68 10.01
C ASP A 175 -3.12 3.62 10.01
N MET A 176 -2.85 2.46 9.46
CA MET A 176 -3.77 1.32 9.36
C MET A 176 -3.09 0.01 9.69
N GLU A 177 -3.85 -0.98 10.13
CA GLU A 177 -3.42 -2.36 10.11
C GLU A 177 -3.44 -2.86 8.68
N SER A 178 -2.28 -3.12 8.13
CA SER A 178 -2.15 -3.64 6.77
C SER A 178 -1.53 -5.02 6.79
N ARG A 179 -2.12 -5.92 6.03
CA ARG A 179 -1.60 -7.28 5.90
C ARG A 179 -1.62 -7.74 4.45
N MET A 180 -0.75 -8.70 4.17
CA MET A 180 -0.74 -9.45 2.91
C MET A 180 -1.32 -10.83 3.15
N TYR A 181 -2.21 -11.25 2.26
CA TYR A 181 -2.76 -12.61 2.20
C TYR A 181 -3.39 -13.12 3.51
N ALA A 182 -3.80 -12.22 4.40
CA ALA A 182 -4.53 -12.60 5.61
C ALA A 182 -5.84 -13.30 5.23
N LYS A 183 -6.13 -14.39 5.90
CA LYS A 183 -7.37 -15.15 5.68
C LYS A 183 -8.55 -14.46 6.37
N VAL A 184 -9.74 -14.63 5.81
CA VAL A 184 -10.97 -14.02 6.36
C VAL A 184 -11.15 -14.27 7.87
N PRO A 185 -10.92 -15.48 8.42
CA PRO A 185 -11.00 -15.70 9.87
C PRO A 185 -10.00 -14.84 10.69
N GLU A 186 -8.78 -14.64 10.18
CA GLU A 186 -7.76 -13.84 10.85
C GLU A 186 -8.12 -12.34 10.84
N ILE A 187 -8.79 -11.88 9.77
CA ILE A 187 -9.29 -10.52 9.67
C ILE A 187 -10.45 -10.31 10.64
N ARG A 188 -11.39 -11.25 10.72
CA ARG A 188 -12.49 -11.21 11.67
C ARG A 188 -11.98 -11.19 13.12
N GLU A 189 -11.04 -12.05 13.47
CA GLU A 189 -10.42 -12.07 14.79
C GLU A 189 -9.83 -10.71 15.17
N PHE A 190 -9.13 -10.05 14.22
CA PHE A 190 -8.59 -8.72 14.47
C PHE A 190 -9.70 -7.68 14.68
N LEU A 191 -10.72 -7.66 13.81
CA LEU A 191 -11.79 -6.67 13.83
C LEU A 191 -12.74 -6.86 15.02
N ASP A 192 -12.99 -8.07 15.46
CA ASP A 192 -13.82 -8.39 16.64
C ASP A 192 -13.20 -7.89 17.96
N ASN A 193 -11.90 -7.65 17.97
CA ASN A 193 -11.20 -7.12 19.14
C ASN A 193 -11.23 -5.57 19.25
N ASN A 194 -12.13 -4.90 18.55
CA ASN A 194 -12.29 -3.43 18.56
C ASN A 194 -10.96 -2.68 18.34
N PRO A 195 -10.33 -2.84 17.20
CA PRO A 195 -9.04 -2.24 16.92
C PRO A 195 -9.10 -0.71 16.85
N GLU A 196 -8.00 -0.06 17.18
CA GLU A 196 -7.85 1.40 17.06
C GLU A 196 -7.61 1.84 15.61
N LYS A 197 -7.09 0.95 14.75
CA LYS A 197 -6.74 1.23 13.35
C LYS A 197 -7.66 0.47 12.40
N PRO A 198 -8.05 1.08 11.27
CA PRO A 198 -8.77 0.35 10.22
C PRO A 198 -7.89 -0.75 9.63
N PHE A 199 -8.53 -1.78 9.12
CA PHE A 199 -7.86 -2.89 8.45
C PHE A 199 -7.89 -2.69 6.94
N ILE A 200 -6.76 -2.95 6.28
CA ILE A 200 -6.63 -2.99 4.83
C ILE A 200 -5.81 -4.21 4.41
N LEU A 201 -6.25 -4.88 3.35
CA LEU A 201 -5.39 -5.82 2.63
C LEU A 201 -4.65 -5.08 1.51
N CYS A 202 -3.34 -4.93 1.65
CA CYS A 202 -2.56 -4.38 0.54
C CYS A 202 -2.33 -5.40 -0.56
N GLU A 203 -2.38 -6.69 -0.24
CA GLU A 203 -2.36 -7.79 -1.19
C GLU A 203 -3.26 -8.94 -0.75
N TYR A 204 -4.09 -9.45 -1.67
CA TYR A 204 -4.93 -10.62 -1.47
C TYR A 204 -5.25 -11.27 -2.83
N THR A 205 -5.68 -12.52 -2.81
CA THR A 205 -6.10 -13.27 -4.01
C THR A 205 -5.12 -13.19 -5.18
N HIS A 206 -3.82 -13.27 -4.88
CA HIS A 206 -2.77 -13.25 -5.91
C HIS A 206 -2.94 -14.42 -6.89
N ALA A 207 -3.03 -14.09 -8.17
CA ALA A 207 -3.18 -15.08 -9.22
C ALA A 207 -1.82 -15.60 -9.68
N MET A 208 -1.40 -16.73 -9.13
CA MET A 208 -0.29 -17.53 -9.67
C MET A 208 -0.86 -18.73 -10.44
N GLY A 209 -0.87 -18.64 -11.75
CA GLY A 209 -1.55 -19.64 -12.58
C GLY A 209 -3.04 -19.71 -12.28
N ASN A 210 -3.53 -20.84 -11.80
CA ASN A 210 -4.95 -21.09 -11.51
C ASN A 210 -5.31 -20.92 -10.02
N SER A 211 -4.54 -20.13 -9.27
CA SER A 211 -4.72 -20.01 -7.82
C SER A 211 -5.69 -18.90 -7.37
N ASN A 212 -6.32 -18.18 -8.29
CA ASN A 212 -7.26 -17.12 -7.98
C ASN A 212 -8.63 -17.67 -7.54
N GLY A 213 -9.28 -17.01 -6.56
CA GLY A 213 -10.62 -17.37 -6.10
C GLY A 213 -10.94 -16.87 -4.70
N GLY A 214 -12.22 -16.99 -4.30
CA GLY A 214 -12.70 -16.66 -2.97
C GLY A 214 -12.75 -15.16 -2.65
N MET A 215 -12.74 -14.30 -3.66
CA MET A 215 -12.84 -12.83 -3.49
C MET A 215 -14.15 -12.40 -2.83
N ASP A 216 -15.24 -13.10 -3.10
CA ASP A 216 -16.55 -12.89 -2.52
C ASP A 216 -16.52 -12.81 -1.00
N ARG A 217 -15.74 -13.68 -0.35
CA ARG A 217 -15.60 -13.73 1.10
C ARG A 217 -14.92 -12.48 1.70
N TYR A 218 -14.03 -11.85 0.94
CA TYR A 218 -13.40 -10.61 1.37
C TYR A 218 -14.34 -9.42 1.18
N ILE A 219 -15.17 -9.44 0.13
CA ILE A 219 -16.18 -8.41 -0.12
C ILE A 219 -17.26 -8.43 0.96
N GLU A 220 -17.67 -9.60 1.45
CA GLU A 220 -18.64 -9.74 2.55
C GLU A 220 -18.20 -8.99 3.82
N LEU A 221 -16.89 -8.89 4.08
CA LEU A 221 -16.36 -8.16 5.23
C LEU A 221 -16.65 -6.64 5.17
N GLU A 222 -16.85 -6.08 3.98
CA GLU A 222 -17.17 -4.66 3.80
C GLU A 222 -18.52 -4.29 4.45
N ASP A 223 -19.48 -5.22 4.41
CA ASP A 223 -20.81 -5.04 4.98
C ASP A 223 -20.87 -5.41 6.48
N GLU A 224 -19.96 -6.29 6.92
CA GLU A 224 -19.91 -6.75 8.31
C GLU A 224 -19.14 -5.79 9.22
N TYR A 225 -18.06 -5.18 8.71
CA TYR A 225 -17.14 -4.38 9.52
C TYR A 225 -16.88 -2.99 8.93
N GLU A 226 -17.27 -1.97 9.64
CA GLU A 226 -17.01 -0.59 9.23
C GLU A 226 -15.50 -0.27 9.19
N MET A 227 -14.69 -0.94 10.02
CA MET A 227 -13.23 -0.79 10.08
C MET A 227 -12.48 -1.56 8.98
N TYR A 228 -13.14 -2.37 8.16
CA TYR A 228 -12.56 -3.03 6.99
C TYR A 228 -12.70 -2.12 5.76
N GLN A 229 -11.59 -1.94 5.00
CA GLN A 229 -11.54 -0.95 3.91
C GLN A 229 -10.80 -1.44 2.67
#